data_450571f062d7644df2349e3ed0c859d2
#
_entry.id   450571f062d7644df2349e3ed0c859d2
#
_cell.length_a   1.000
_cell.length_b   1.000
_cell.length_c   1.000
_cell.angle_alpha   90.00
_cell.angle_beta   90.00
_cell.angle_gamma   90.00
#
_symmetry.space_group_name_H-M   'P 1'
#
loop_
_entity.id
_entity.type
_entity.pdbx_description
1 polymer ?
#
loop_
_entity_poly.entity_id
_entity_poly.type
_entity_poly.pdbx_seq_one_letter_code
_entity_poly.pdbx_strand_id
1 'polypeptide(L)'
;LGITKIDPIQYDLLFERFLNPDRISLPDIDVDFDDDGRGEVLRWVTNKYGQEKVAHIITYGTMATKLAIKDVARVQKLPLSESDRLAKLVPDKIPDKKLNLRNAIEYVPELQAAEASSDPLVRDTIKYAKMLEGNVRGTGVHACGTIICRDDITDWVPVSTADDKETGEKMLVTQYEGSVIEDTGLIKMDFLGLKT
;
A
#
# COMPACT_ATOMS: atom_id res chain seq x y z
N LEU A 1 28.21 -17.53 -9.67
CA LEU A 1 27.72 -16.67 -8.58
C LEU A 1 27.24 -17.44 -7.35
N GLY A 2 26.98 -18.76 -7.46
CA GLY A 2 26.49 -19.57 -6.34
C GLY A 2 25.04 -19.31 -5.91
N ILE A 3 24.24 -18.70 -6.78
CA ILE A 3 22.81 -18.40 -6.52
C ILE A 3 22.01 -19.70 -6.33
N THR A 4 22.37 -20.75 -7.05
CA THR A 4 21.82 -22.09 -6.86
C THR A 4 22.93 -23.13 -6.82
N LYS A 5 22.70 -24.23 -6.10
CA LYS A 5 23.60 -25.40 -6.06
C LYS A 5 23.21 -26.46 -7.09
N ILE A 6 22.13 -26.27 -7.81
CA ILE A 6 21.62 -27.20 -8.82
C ILE A 6 21.74 -26.51 -10.19
N ASP A 7 22.39 -27.18 -11.13
CA ASP A 7 22.46 -26.72 -12.52
C ASP A 7 21.15 -27.09 -13.24
N PRO A 8 20.32 -26.09 -13.62
CA PRO A 8 19.03 -26.37 -14.25
C PRO A 8 19.16 -27.03 -15.62
N ILE A 9 20.28 -26.83 -16.33
CA ILE A 9 20.50 -27.45 -17.64
C ILE A 9 20.90 -28.92 -17.46
N GLN A 10 21.76 -29.20 -16.51
CA GLN A 10 22.23 -30.60 -16.23
C GLN A 10 21.07 -31.50 -15.80
N TYR A 11 20.06 -30.96 -15.10
CA TYR A 11 18.93 -31.70 -14.57
C TYR A 11 17.66 -31.56 -15.40
N ASP A 12 17.74 -30.92 -16.56
CA ASP A 12 16.61 -30.68 -17.48
C ASP A 12 15.36 -30.14 -16.75
N LEU A 13 15.56 -29.12 -15.92
CA LEU A 13 14.48 -28.52 -15.15
C LEU A 13 13.56 -27.69 -16.06
N LEU A 14 12.25 -27.84 -15.86
CA LEU A 14 11.24 -27.12 -16.61
C LEU A 14 11.32 -25.62 -16.26
N PHE A 15 11.65 -24.83 -17.26
CA PHE A 15 11.79 -23.37 -17.13
C PHE A 15 10.41 -22.67 -17.06
N GLU A 16 9.37 -23.31 -17.58
CA GLU A 16 7.98 -22.80 -17.59
C GLU A 16 7.42 -22.55 -16.18
N ARG A 17 7.98 -23.20 -15.16
CA ARG A 17 7.62 -22.92 -13.76
C ARG A 17 8.00 -21.51 -13.33
N PHE A 18 9.05 -20.93 -13.92
CA PHE A 18 9.59 -19.62 -13.58
C PHE A 18 9.17 -18.54 -14.58
N LEU A 19 9.04 -18.91 -15.86
CA LEU A 19 8.64 -18.06 -16.97
C LEU A 19 7.59 -18.80 -17.81
N ASN A 20 6.33 -18.61 -17.48
CA ASN A 20 5.24 -19.13 -18.28
C ASN A 20 4.87 -18.07 -19.36
N PRO A 21 4.83 -18.42 -20.66
CA PRO A 21 4.38 -17.51 -21.72
C PRO A 21 2.95 -16.98 -21.52
N ASP A 22 2.11 -17.73 -20.79
CA ASP A 22 0.74 -17.33 -20.47
C ASP A 22 0.68 -16.32 -19.30
N ARG A 23 1.80 -16.07 -18.62
CA ARG A 23 1.88 -15.06 -17.56
C ARG A 23 2.00 -13.67 -18.16
N ILE A 24 0.96 -12.89 -18.05
CA ILE A 24 0.88 -11.52 -18.60
C ILE A 24 1.60 -10.50 -17.70
N SER A 25 1.77 -10.79 -16.39
CA SER A 25 2.43 -9.88 -15.44
C SER A 25 3.95 -9.98 -15.50
N LEU A 26 4.63 -8.83 -15.31
CA LEU A 26 6.06 -8.80 -15.08
C LEU A 26 6.43 -9.56 -13.79
N PRO A 27 7.63 -10.17 -13.70
CA PRO A 27 8.08 -10.82 -12.48
C PRO A 27 8.33 -9.81 -11.36
N ASP A 28 7.89 -10.13 -10.15
CA ASP A 28 8.36 -9.46 -8.94
C ASP A 28 9.78 -9.94 -8.60
N ILE A 29 10.64 -8.99 -8.24
CA ILE A 29 12.01 -9.28 -7.83
C ILE A 29 12.13 -8.95 -6.35
N ASP A 30 12.07 -9.99 -5.51
CA ASP A 30 12.22 -9.88 -4.06
C ASP A 30 13.67 -10.19 -3.68
N VAL A 31 14.30 -9.28 -2.94
CA VAL A 31 15.65 -9.47 -2.43
C VAL A 31 15.67 -9.21 -0.93
N ASP A 32 16.03 -10.23 -0.17
CA ASP A 32 16.11 -10.16 1.28
C ASP A 32 17.46 -9.62 1.72
N PHE A 33 17.44 -8.65 2.60
CA PHE A 33 18.61 -8.06 3.24
C PHE A 33 18.50 -8.13 4.76
N ASP A 34 19.62 -8.06 5.44
CA ASP A 34 19.66 -7.73 6.84
C ASP A 34 19.08 -6.32 7.06
N ASP A 35 18.18 -6.19 8.07
CA ASP A 35 17.45 -4.95 8.34
C ASP A 35 18.40 -3.77 8.61
N ASP A 36 19.50 -4.05 9.34
CA ASP A 36 20.51 -3.01 9.66
C ASP A 36 21.31 -2.55 8.43
N GLY A 37 21.58 -3.44 7.47
CA GLY A 37 22.35 -3.15 6.27
C GLY A 37 21.55 -2.64 5.07
N ARG A 38 20.23 -2.80 5.09
CA ARG A 38 19.34 -2.46 3.96
C ARG A 38 19.46 -1.00 3.50
N GLY A 39 19.55 -0.06 4.44
CA GLY A 39 19.70 1.37 4.13
C GLY A 39 21.01 1.67 3.38
N GLU A 40 22.09 0.97 3.69
CA GLU A 40 23.37 1.12 2.98
C GLU A 40 23.28 0.59 1.54
N VAL A 41 22.58 -0.52 1.33
CA VAL A 41 22.33 -1.07 -0.01
C VAL A 41 21.54 -0.10 -0.87
N LEU A 42 20.48 0.50 -0.34
CA LEU A 42 19.69 1.51 -1.06
C LEU A 42 20.52 2.74 -1.44
N ARG A 43 21.35 3.24 -0.54
CA ARG A 43 22.29 4.34 -0.85
C ARG A 43 23.30 3.95 -1.93
N TRP A 44 23.84 2.72 -1.84
CA TRP A 44 24.75 2.21 -2.86
C TRP A 44 24.08 2.12 -4.24
N VAL A 45 22.85 1.62 -4.31
CA VAL A 45 22.05 1.54 -5.54
C VAL A 45 21.85 2.94 -6.13
N THR A 46 21.42 3.90 -5.31
CA THR A 46 21.20 5.27 -5.73
C THR A 46 22.50 5.92 -6.25
N ASN A 47 23.63 5.71 -5.58
CA ASN A 47 24.92 6.22 -6.01
C ASN A 47 25.42 5.56 -7.29
N LYS A 48 25.14 4.26 -7.47
CA LYS A 48 25.58 3.50 -8.65
C LYS A 48 24.82 3.85 -9.91
N TYR A 49 23.52 4.00 -9.83
CA TYR A 49 22.65 4.19 -11.00
C TYR A 49 22.29 5.66 -11.26
N GLY A 50 22.36 6.51 -10.25
CA GLY A 50 22.01 7.94 -10.29
C GLY A 50 20.71 8.22 -9.54
N GLN A 51 20.67 9.37 -8.85
CA GLN A 51 19.52 9.80 -8.07
C GLN A 51 18.26 10.00 -8.92
N GLU A 52 18.44 10.39 -10.18
CA GLU A 52 17.37 10.61 -11.17
C GLU A 52 16.78 9.30 -11.71
N LYS A 53 17.41 8.16 -11.44
CA LYS A 53 17.03 6.84 -11.97
C LYS A 53 16.45 5.90 -10.92
N VAL A 54 16.53 6.27 -9.66
CA VAL A 54 16.10 5.43 -8.53
C VAL A 54 14.98 6.14 -7.78
N ALA A 55 13.84 5.50 -7.65
CA ALA A 55 12.73 6.03 -6.88
C ALA A 55 12.05 4.94 -6.05
N HIS A 56 11.54 5.34 -4.89
CA HIS A 56 10.64 4.52 -4.09
C HIS A 56 9.22 4.56 -4.66
N ILE A 57 8.42 3.56 -4.35
CA ILE A 57 7.03 3.48 -4.79
C ILE A 57 6.14 4.18 -3.76
N ILE A 58 5.18 4.98 -4.23
CA ILE A 58 4.15 5.57 -3.38
C ILE A 58 3.16 4.51 -2.89
N THR A 59 2.57 4.74 -1.74
CA THR A 59 1.38 4.03 -1.27
C THR A 59 0.26 5.02 -0.99
N TYR A 60 -0.96 4.66 -1.34
CA TYR A 60 -2.15 5.43 -1.03
C TYR A 60 -2.90 4.80 0.13
N GLY A 61 -2.92 5.50 1.27
CA GLY A 61 -3.74 5.12 2.41
C GLY A 61 -5.19 5.51 2.16
N THR A 62 -6.09 4.53 2.11
CA THR A 62 -7.53 4.77 1.93
C THR A 62 -8.24 4.83 3.27
N MET A 63 -9.42 5.48 3.28
CA MET A 63 -10.28 5.53 4.46
C MET A 63 -10.98 4.18 4.65
N ALA A 64 -10.42 3.32 5.50
CA ALA A 64 -11.07 2.08 5.91
C ALA A 64 -12.31 2.37 6.76
N THR A 65 -13.25 1.43 6.84
CA THR A 65 -14.56 1.58 7.46
C THR A 65 -14.53 2.24 8.86
N LYS A 66 -13.75 1.69 9.79
CA LYS A 66 -13.64 2.24 11.16
C LYS A 66 -13.00 3.63 11.16
N LEU A 67 -12.03 3.86 10.28
CA LEU A 67 -11.34 5.15 10.15
C LEU A 67 -12.27 6.22 9.57
N ALA A 68 -13.07 5.88 8.56
CA ALA A 68 -14.06 6.80 7.97
C ALA A 68 -15.05 7.29 9.01
N ILE A 69 -15.59 6.40 9.86
CA ILE A 69 -16.48 6.79 10.96
C ILE A 69 -15.78 7.76 11.91
N LYS A 70 -14.54 7.45 12.35
CA LYS A 70 -13.80 8.28 13.31
C LYS A 70 -13.43 9.64 12.74
N ASP A 71 -12.99 9.71 11.49
CA ASP A 71 -12.62 10.97 10.84
C ASP A 71 -13.84 11.88 10.64
N VAL A 72 -14.95 11.30 10.16
CA VAL A 72 -16.21 12.07 10.01
C VAL A 72 -16.74 12.52 11.36
N ALA A 73 -16.77 11.64 12.36
CA ALA A 73 -17.21 11.98 13.72
C ALA A 73 -16.40 13.16 14.30
N ARG A 74 -15.10 13.17 14.08
CA ARG A 74 -14.23 14.28 14.52
C ARG A 74 -14.60 15.60 13.84
N VAL A 75 -14.84 15.60 12.53
CA VAL A 75 -15.24 16.81 11.78
C VAL A 75 -16.62 17.29 12.20
N GLN A 76 -17.56 16.36 12.42
CA GLN A 76 -18.91 16.64 12.92
C GLN A 76 -18.94 17.06 14.40
N LYS A 77 -17.79 16.99 15.10
CA LYS A 77 -17.67 17.24 16.54
C LYS A 77 -18.53 16.30 17.40
N LEU A 78 -18.77 15.08 16.92
CA LEU A 78 -19.38 14.03 17.71
C LEU A 78 -18.45 13.69 18.89
N PRO A 79 -18.97 13.48 20.12
CA PRO A 79 -18.13 13.10 21.25
C PRO A 79 -17.29 11.85 20.97
N LEU A 80 -16.04 11.83 21.46
CA LEU A 80 -15.10 10.74 21.20
C LEU A 80 -15.63 9.37 21.66
N SER A 81 -16.32 9.35 22.81
CA SER A 81 -16.95 8.12 23.35
C SER A 81 -17.99 7.53 22.39
N GLU A 82 -18.76 8.39 21.74
CA GLU A 82 -19.79 7.99 20.77
C GLU A 82 -19.13 7.55 19.44
N SER A 83 -18.13 8.27 18.99
CA SER A 83 -17.31 7.89 17.84
C SER A 83 -16.67 6.51 18.01
N ASP A 84 -16.09 6.24 19.19
CA ASP A 84 -15.51 4.95 19.51
C ASP A 84 -16.56 3.84 19.61
N ARG A 85 -17.73 4.15 20.16
CA ARG A 85 -18.86 3.22 20.22
C ARG A 85 -19.27 2.79 18.81
N LEU A 86 -19.52 3.75 17.91
CA LEU A 86 -19.89 3.48 16.52
C LEU A 86 -18.83 2.68 15.77
N ALA A 87 -17.57 3.03 15.91
CA ALA A 87 -16.48 2.32 15.27
C ALA A 87 -16.32 0.86 15.78
N LYS A 88 -16.60 0.61 17.06
CA LYS A 88 -16.57 -0.74 17.65
C LYS A 88 -17.72 -1.63 17.19
N LEU A 89 -18.83 -1.07 16.75
CA LEU A 89 -19.94 -1.83 16.16
C LEU A 89 -19.59 -2.46 14.82
N VAL A 90 -18.58 -1.93 14.11
CA VAL A 90 -18.12 -2.50 12.84
C VAL A 90 -17.37 -3.79 13.12
N PRO A 91 -17.86 -4.95 12.63
CA PRO A 91 -17.21 -6.23 12.83
C PRO A 91 -15.87 -6.29 12.11
N ASP A 92 -14.99 -7.19 12.52
CA ASP A 92 -13.71 -7.39 11.83
C ASP A 92 -13.87 -8.19 10.53
N LYS A 93 -14.95 -8.98 10.42
CA LYS A 93 -15.29 -9.78 9.25
C LYS A 93 -16.80 -9.92 9.09
N ILE A 94 -17.28 -9.94 7.85
CA ILE A 94 -18.68 -10.25 7.51
C ILE A 94 -18.65 -11.56 6.69
N PRO A 95 -19.43 -12.59 7.05
CA PRO A 95 -19.51 -13.83 6.27
C PRO A 95 -19.92 -13.54 4.82
N ASP A 96 -19.24 -14.15 3.87
CA ASP A 96 -19.54 -14.13 2.42
C ASP A 96 -19.65 -12.73 1.77
N LYS A 97 -19.27 -11.66 2.49
CA LYS A 97 -19.28 -10.30 1.98
C LYS A 97 -17.97 -9.56 2.31
N LYS A 98 -17.56 -8.66 1.41
CA LYS A 98 -16.47 -7.73 1.67
C LYS A 98 -16.83 -6.80 2.83
N LEU A 99 -15.91 -6.60 3.76
CA LEU A 99 -16.08 -5.60 4.82
C LEU A 99 -16.08 -4.19 4.22
N ASN A 100 -17.18 -3.51 4.35
CA ASN A 100 -17.38 -2.08 4.10
C ASN A 100 -18.55 -1.60 4.96
N LEU A 101 -18.72 -0.28 5.06
CA LEU A 101 -19.73 0.28 5.94
C LEU A 101 -21.18 -0.08 5.51
N ARG A 102 -21.43 -0.16 4.21
CA ARG A 102 -22.75 -0.56 3.69
C ARG A 102 -23.11 -1.97 4.16
N ASN A 103 -22.22 -2.93 3.92
CA ASN A 103 -22.43 -4.32 4.33
C ASN A 103 -22.46 -4.46 5.86
N ALA A 104 -21.65 -3.66 6.59
CA ALA A 104 -21.68 -3.64 8.05
C ALA A 104 -23.03 -3.16 8.60
N ILE A 105 -23.64 -2.13 8.00
CA ILE A 105 -24.96 -1.63 8.38
C ILE A 105 -26.03 -2.71 8.13
N GLU A 106 -25.97 -3.40 6.98
CA GLU A 106 -26.90 -4.51 6.69
C GLU A 106 -26.78 -5.66 7.69
N TYR A 107 -25.57 -5.90 8.20
CA TYR A 107 -25.28 -7.03 9.07
C TYR A 107 -25.49 -6.75 10.56
N VAL A 108 -25.31 -5.49 11.02
CA VAL A 108 -25.33 -5.10 12.44
C VAL A 108 -26.53 -4.21 12.74
N PRO A 109 -27.53 -4.69 13.50
CA PRO A 109 -28.76 -3.92 13.81
C PRO A 109 -28.49 -2.57 14.49
N GLU A 110 -27.46 -2.49 15.33
CA GLU A 110 -27.10 -1.26 16.02
C GLU A 110 -26.53 -0.19 15.06
N LEU A 111 -25.87 -0.61 13.98
CA LEU A 111 -25.45 0.33 12.92
C LEU A 111 -26.63 0.79 12.07
N GLN A 112 -27.62 -0.07 11.83
CA GLN A 112 -28.90 0.33 11.19
C GLN A 112 -29.62 1.38 12.04
N ALA A 113 -29.68 1.16 13.36
CA ALA A 113 -30.26 2.13 14.28
C ALA A 113 -29.50 3.45 14.30
N ALA A 114 -28.18 3.43 14.18
CA ALA A 114 -27.35 4.64 14.08
C ALA A 114 -27.61 5.39 12.76
N GLU A 115 -27.74 4.69 11.63
CA GLU A 115 -28.10 5.29 10.34
C GLU A 115 -29.47 5.97 10.35
N ALA A 116 -30.44 5.39 11.09
CA ALA A 116 -31.78 5.91 11.26
C ALA A 116 -31.95 6.81 12.50
N SER A 117 -30.84 7.18 13.16
CA SER A 117 -30.88 7.94 14.42
C SER A 117 -31.60 9.26 14.28
N SER A 118 -32.40 9.64 15.30
CA SER A 118 -32.96 10.96 15.42
C SER A 118 -31.92 12.04 15.75
N ASP A 119 -30.76 11.65 16.31
CA ASP A 119 -29.63 12.55 16.51
C ASP A 119 -28.96 12.84 15.15
N PRO A 120 -29.02 14.11 14.67
CA PRO A 120 -28.40 14.48 13.39
C PRO A 120 -26.90 14.20 13.33
N LEU A 121 -26.17 14.37 14.44
CA LEU A 121 -24.70 14.14 14.47
C LEU A 121 -24.37 12.66 14.23
N VAL A 122 -25.11 11.75 14.84
CA VAL A 122 -24.92 10.29 14.64
C VAL A 122 -25.31 9.90 13.23
N ARG A 123 -26.51 10.30 12.79
CA ARG A 123 -27.02 9.98 11.45
C ARG A 123 -26.09 10.49 10.35
N ASP A 124 -25.70 11.76 10.43
CA ASP A 124 -24.87 12.39 9.40
C ASP A 124 -23.43 11.83 9.44
N THR A 125 -22.92 11.42 10.60
CA THR A 125 -21.64 10.71 10.70
C THR A 125 -21.66 9.42 9.89
N ILE A 126 -22.68 8.58 10.05
CA ILE A 126 -22.82 7.34 9.26
C ILE A 126 -22.98 7.65 7.77
N LYS A 127 -23.84 8.62 7.42
CA LYS A 127 -24.06 9.04 6.03
C LYS A 127 -22.77 9.46 5.33
N TYR A 128 -22.03 10.38 5.93
CA TYR A 128 -20.80 10.89 5.31
C TYR A 128 -19.65 9.88 5.36
N ALA A 129 -19.57 9.04 6.39
CA ALA A 129 -18.61 7.94 6.43
C ALA A 129 -18.82 6.95 5.26
N LYS A 130 -20.07 6.62 4.90
CA LYS A 130 -20.39 5.81 3.71
C LYS A 130 -19.94 6.44 2.40
N MET A 131 -19.99 7.77 2.30
CA MET A 131 -19.57 8.49 1.09
C MET A 131 -18.06 8.59 0.97
N LEU A 132 -17.35 8.65 2.09
CA LEU A 132 -15.90 8.87 2.13
C LEU A 132 -15.10 7.58 2.24
N GLU A 133 -15.73 6.48 2.67
CA GLU A 133 -15.06 5.17 2.75
C GLU A 133 -14.43 4.79 1.40
N GLY A 134 -13.18 4.30 1.44
CA GLY A 134 -12.43 3.90 0.26
C GLY A 134 -11.72 5.02 -0.48
N ASN A 135 -12.04 6.30 -0.21
CA ASN A 135 -11.31 7.42 -0.79
C ASN A 135 -9.88 7.49 -0.23
N VAL A 136 -8.96 8.02 -1.03
CA VAL A 136 -7.59 8.27 -0.59
C VAL A 136 -7.61 9.34 0.51
N ARG A 137 -6.98 9.02 1.63
CA ARG A 137 -6.82 9.91 2.79
C ARG A 137 -5.44 10.55 2.84
N GLY A 138 -4.43 9.85 2.40
CA GLY A 138 -3.05 10.33 2.42
C GLY A 138 -2.14 9.41 1.63
N THR A 139 -0.90 9.83 1.52
CA THR A 139 0.15 9.08 0.84
C THR A 139 1.23 8.65 1.81
N GLY A 140 1.91 7.58 1.47
CA GLY A 140 3.09 7.07 2.15
C GLY A 140 4.12 6.59 1.15
N VAL A 141 5.23 6.10 1.64
CA VAL A 141 6.25 5.44 0.84
C VAL A 141 6.17 3.94 1.10
N HIS A 142 6.21 3.14 0.04
CA HIS A 142 6.23 1.69 0.17
C HIS A 142 7.48 1.25 0.94
N ALA A 143 7.31 0.33 1.90
CA ALA A 143 8.41 -0.05 2.80
C ALA A 143 9.61 -0.66 2.08
N CYS A 144 9.40 -1.36 0.96
CA CYS A 144 10.41 -2.16 0.28
C CYS A 144 10.54 -1.83 -1.21
N GLY A 145 9.44 -1.41 -1.85
CA GLY A 145 9.37 -1.23 -3.30
C GLY A 145 10.24 -0.10 -3.81
N THR A 146 11.16 -0.46 -4.70
CA THR A 146 12.09 0.46 -5.35
C THR A 146 12.09 0.22 -6.86
N ILE A 147 12.16 1.27 -7.63
CA ILE A 147 12.32 1.24 -9.09
C ILE A 147 13.74 1.68 -9.42
N ILE A 148 14.40 0.91 -10.29
CA ILE A 148 15.69 1.28 -10.89
C ILE A 148 15.46 1.41 -12.39
N CYS A 149 15.52 2.63 -12.89
CA CYS A 149 15.26 2.95 -14.29
C CYS A 149 16.57 3.00 -15.09
N ARG A 150 16.49 2.69 -16.39
CA ARG A 150 17.62 2.85 -17.29
C ARG A 150 17.92 4.33 -17.58
N ASP A 151 16.87 5.10 -17.76
CA ASP A 151 16.90 6.52 -18.11
C ASP A 151 16.39 7.35 -16.91
N ASP A 152 16.22 8.65 -17.08
CA ASP A 152 15.58 9.50 -16.05
C ASP A 152 14.16 8.98 -15.78
N ILE A 153 13.83 8.75 -14.52
CA ILE A 153 12.55 8.15 -14.13
C ILE A 153 11.36 9.04 -14.49
N THR A 154 11.60 10.36 -14.59
CA THR A 154 10.55 11.32 -14.97
C THR A 154 10.11 11.19 -16.43
N ASP A 155 10.88 10.51 -17.27
CA ASP A 155 10.47 10.17 -18.63
C ASP A 155 9.40 9.07 -18.67
N TRP A 156 9.24 8.33 -17.58
CA TRP A 156 8.35 7.17 -17.48
C TRP A 156 7.15 7.41 -16.58
N VAL A 157 7.37 8.04 -15.43
CA VAL A 157 6.32 8.25 -14.42
C VAL A 157 6.50 9.61 -13.75
N PRO A 158 5.41 10.27 -13.34
CA PRO A 158 5.49 11.45 -12.50
C PRO A 158 6.06 11.07 -11.12
N VAL A 159 6.90 11.94 -10.58
CA VAL A 159 7.53 11.74 -9.27
C VAL A 159 7.26 12.92 -8.34
N SER A 160 7.42 12.67 -7.05
CA SER A 160 7.54 13.68 -6.00
C SER A 160 8.74 13.37 -5.12
N THR A 161 8.95 14.17 -4.10
CA THR A 161 9.96 13.92 -3.08
C THR A 161 9.33 13.62 -1.74
N ALA A 162 9.94 12.71 -0.97
CA ALA A 162 9.63 12.47 0.42
C ALA A 162 10.93 12.53 1.24
N ASP A 163 10.79 12.75 2.54
CA ASP A 163 11.93 12.68 3.44
C ASP A 163 12.17 11.22 3.86
N ASP A 164 13.40 10.76 3.71
CA ASP A 164 13.83 9.52 4.33
C ASP A 164 13.79 9.67 5.85
N LYS A 165 13.09 8.78 6.52
CA LYS A 165 12.91 8.85 7.98
C LYS A 165 14.18 8.57 8.77
N GLU A 166 15.13 7.86 8.17
CA GLU A 166 16.39 7.48 8.82
C GLU A 166 17.47 8.55 8.64
N THR A 167 17.58 9.10 7.43
CA THR A 167 18.64 10.05 7.08
C THR A 167 18.18 11.51 7.05
N GLY A 168 16.88 11.75 6.91
CA GLY A 168 16.32 13.09 6.66
C GLY A 168 16.59 13.64 5.26
N GLU A 169 17.23 12.86 4.40
CA GLU A 169 17.52 13.25 3.01
C GLU A 169 16.25 13.13 2.13
N LYS A 170 16.23 13.92 1.05
CA LYS A 170 15.16 13.83 0.06
C LYS A 170 15.38 12.62 -0.85
N MET A 171 14.32 11.81 -1.03
CA MET A 171 14.29 10.71 -1.97
C MET A 171 13.17 10.90 -2.98
N LEU A 172 13.36 10.38 -4.19
CA LEU A 172 12.31 10.37 -5.21
C LEU A 172 11.27 9.29 -4.88
N VAL A 173 10.01 9.63 -5.08
CA VAL A 173 8.87 8.74 -4.90
C VAL A 173 7.97 8.83 -6.13
N THR A 174 7.63 7.69 -6.72
CA THR A 174 6.69 7.66 -7.86
C THR A 174 5.31 8.16 -7.43
N GLN A 175 4.53 8.71 -8.38
CA GLN A 175 3.13 9.08 -8.14
C GLN A 175 2.15 7.97 -8.54
N TYR A 176 2.64 6.92 -9.16
CA TYR A 176 1.88 5.69 -9.40
C TYR A 176 2.25 4.65 -8.35
N GLU A 177 1.25 3.96 -7.82
CA GLU A 177 1.44 2.84 -6.89
C GLU A 177 1.90 1.57 -7.62
N GLY A 178 2.36 0.57 -6.86
CA GLY A 178 2.99 -0.64 -7.40
C GLY A 178 2.17 -1.36 -8.47
N SER A 179 0.85 -1.45 -8.32
CA SER A 179 -0.04 -2.08 -9.28
C SER A 179 -0.09 -1.36 -10.65
N VAL A 180 0.08 -0.04 -10.66
CA VAL A 180 0.06 0.79 -11.88
C VAL A 180 1.45 0.90 -12.51
N ILE A 181 2.51 0.80 -11.72
CA ILE A 181 3.90 0.85 -12.20
C ILE A 181 4.16 -0.22 -13.27
N GLU A 182 3.63 -1.42 -13.10
CA GLU A 182 3.81 -2.52 -14.07
C GLU A 182 3.28 -2.16 -15.47
N ASP A 183 2.19 -1.40 -15.55
CA ASP A 183 1.61 -0.94 -16.82
C ASP A 183 2.53 0.03 -17.58
N THR A 184 3.48 0.66 -16.90
CA THR A 184 4.47 1.55 -17.53
C THR A 184 5.67 0.80 -18.13
N GLY A 185 5.78 -0.50 -17.87
CA GLY A 185 6.92 -1.33 -18.27
C GLY A 185 8.13 -1.24 -17.32
N LEU A 186 8.00 -0.49 -16.21
CA LEU A 186 9.00 -0.47 -15.15
C LEU A 186 8.85 -1.70 -14.25
N ILE A 187 9.98 -2.22 -13.77
CA ILE A 187 10.02 -3.40 -12.90
C ILE A 187 10.16 -2.94 -11.45
N LYS A 188 9.28 -3.44 -10.60
CA LYS A 188 9.37 -3.28 -9.16
C LYS A 188 10.39 -4.27 -8.59
N MET A 189 11.26 -3.77 -7.74
CA MET A 189 12.17 -4.56 -6.91
C MET A 189 11.82 -4.33 -5.45
N ASP A 190 11.55 -5.39 -4.71
CA ASP A 190 11.26 -5.31 -3.28
C ASP A 190 12.53 -5.65 -2.49
N PHE A 191 13.11 -4.63 -1.85
CA PHE A 191 14.25 -4.76 -0.94
C PHE A 191 13.73 -4.99 0.48
N LEU A 192 13.58 -6.25 0.84
CA LEU A 192 13.00 -6.67 2.10
C LEU A 192 14.05 -6.64 3.22
N GLY A 193 13.72 -6.01 4.35
CA GLY A 193 14.52 -6.08 5.57
C GLY A 193 14.04 -7.24 6.45
N LEU A 194 14.90 -8.20 6.71
CA LEU A 194 14.63 -9.32 7.63
C LEU A 194 15.18 -8.98 9.00
N LYS A 195 14.33 -9.05 10.03
CA LYS A 195 14.73 -9.07 11.43
C LYS A 195 15.03 -10.51 11.81
N THR A 196 16.29 -10.78 12.10
CA THR A 196 16.75 -12.04 12.69
C THR A 196 16.49 -12.09 14.20
#